data_31d750e910f3fd1ce6d5aa029ac50635
#
_entry.id   31d750e910f3fd1ce6d5aa029ac50635
#
_cell.length_a   1.000
_cell.length_b   1.000
_cell.length_c   1.000
_cell.angle_alpha   90.00
_cell.angle_beta   90.00
_cell.angle_gamma   90.00
#
_symmetry.space_group_name_H-M   'P 1'
#
loop_
_entity.id
_entity.type
_entity.pdbx_description
1 polymer ?
#
loop_
_entity_poly.entity_id
_entity_poly.type
_entity_poly.pdbx_seq_one_letter_code
_entity_poly.pdbx_strand_id
1 'polypeptide(L)'
;MPELPEVEVVRTGLQQWTAGRTISEVAVLHPRAIRRHVAGATDFTARLRGMRLGDVHRRGKFLWWPLRGEQALVGHLGMSGQFRLDADPGIHTRVTFDLDRRLLFDDQRTFGGLWLDPLVDGLPTALTGIAPDPFAAEYDRRAVVATIRSRHAPVKAL
;
A
#
# COMPACT_ATOMS: atom_id res chain seq x y z
N MET A 1 -15.95 2.49 -3.29
CA MET A 1 -14.47 2.66 -3.39
C MET A 1 -13.97 3.16 -2.05
N PRO A 2 -12.95 2.53 -1.45
CA PRO A 2 -12.38 3.00 -0.20
C PRO A 2 -11.87 4.44 -0.33
N GLU A 3 -12.32 5.32 0.57
CA GLU A 3 -11.83 6.67 0.70
C GLU A 3 -10.80 6.76 1.84
N LEU A 4 -10.32 7.96 2.16
CA LEU A 4 -9.26 8.14 3.18
C LEU A 4 -9.60 7.52 4.54
N PRO A 5 -10.81 7.68 5.10
CA PRO A 5 -11.13 7.09 6.41
C PRO A 5 -11.07 5.56 6.42
N GLU A 6 -11.61 4.92 5.37
CA GLU A 6 -11.59 3.46 5.28
C GLU A 6 -10.17 2.92 5.10
N VAL A 7 -9.34 3.60 4.29
CA VAL A 7 -7.93 3.21 4.12
C VAL A 7 -7.16 3.37 5.42
N GLU A 8 -7.46 4.40 6.24
CA GLU A 8 -6.83 4.58 7.55
C GLU A 8 -7.24 3.48 8.54
N VAL A 9 -8.49 3.05 8.53
CA VAL A 9 -8.94 1.89 9.33
C VAL A 9 -8.18 0.63 8.93
N VAL A 10 -8.03 0.38 7.62
CA VAL A 10 -7.25 -0.75 7.10
C VAL A 10 -5.78 -0.63 7.52
N ARG A 11 -5.17 0.55 7.41
CA ARG A 11 -3.78 0.79 7.85
C ARG A 11 -3.60 0.42 9.33
N THR A 12 -4.51 0.86 10.19
CA THR A 12 -4.45 0.59 11.62
C THR A 12 -4.57 -0.90 11.93
N GLY A 13 -5.47 -1.59 11.25
CA GLY A 13 -5.59 -3.05 11.37
C GLY A 13 -4.33 -3.77 10.90
N LEU A 14 -3.80 -3.39 9.75
CA LEU A 14 -2.56 -3.95 9.20
C LEU A 14 -1.36 -3.68 10.10
N GLN A 15 -1.27 -2.50 10.73
CA GLN A 15 -0.23 -2.19 11.71
C GLN A 15 -0.21 -3.23 12.84
N GLN A 16 -1.37 -3.54 13.41
CA GLN A 16 -1.50 -4.52 14.49
C GLN A 16 -1.18 -5.95 14.02
N TRP A 17 -1.54 -6.27 12.76
CA TRP A 17 -1.43 -7.64 12.26
C TRP A 17 -0.07 -7.97 11.65
N THR A 18 0.67 -7.00 11.14
CA THR A 18 1.83 -7.25 10.27
C THR A 18 3.12 -6.60 10.73
N ALA A 19 3.07 -5.49 11.48
CA ALA A 19 4.28 -4.78 11.85
C ALA A 19 5.26 -5.65 12.63
N GLY A 20 6.51 -5.65 12.20
CA GLY A 20 7.59 -6.41 12.82
C GLY A 20 7.59 -7.92 12.51
N ARG A 21 6.61 -8.42 11.75
CA ARG A 21 6.54 -9.84 11.36
C ARG A 21 7.38 -10.12 10.12
N THR A 22 7.87 -11.35 10.02
CA THR A 22 8.65 -11.80 8.87
C THR A 22 7.75 -12.60 7.93
N ILE A 23 7.87 -12.33 6.65
CA ILE A 23 7.16 -13.08 5.60
C ILE A 23 7.91 -14.39 5.37
N SER A 24 7.29 -15.53 5.70
CA SER A 24 7.85 -16.84 5.43
C SER A 24 7.58 -17.31 4.01
N GLU A 25 6.38 -17.03 3.50
CA GLU A 25 5.94 -17.43 2.15
C GLU A 25 5.02 -16.38 1.54
N VAL A 26 5.05 -16.26 0.20
CA VAL A 26 4.13 -15.43 -0.60
C VAL A 26 3.64 -16.25 -1.78
N ALA A 27 2.35 -16.24 -2.04
CA ALA A 27 1.79 -16.83 -3.25
C ALA A 27 0.97 -15.78 -4.02
N VAL A 28 1.28 -15.59 -5.30
CA VAL A 28 0.52 -14.75 -6.22
C VAL A 28 -0.46 -15.64 -6.96
N LEU A 29 -1.73 -15.57 -6.59
CA LEU A 29 -2.80 -16.40 -7.17
C LEU A 29 -3.39 -15.76 -8.43
N HIS A 30 -3.23 -14.44 -8.59
CA HIS A 30 -3.68 -13.75 -9.78
C HIS A 30 -2.67 -12.64 -10.17
N PRO A 31 -2.02 -12.74 -11.36
CA PRO A 31 -0.92 -11.85 -11.75
C PRO A 31 -1.32 -10.38 -11.87
N ARG A 32 -2.60 -10.09 -12.14
CA ARG A 32 -3.10 -8.71 -12.25
C ARG A 32 -2.99 -7.95 -10.92
N ALA A 33 -2.99 -8.64 -9.78
CA ALA A 33 -2.80 -8.00 -8.47
C ALA A 33 -1.41 -7.39 -8.28
N ILE A 34 -0.43 -7.85 -9.04
CA ILE A 34 0.95 -7.32 -8.99
C ILE A 34 1.38 -6.68 -10.31
N ARG A 35 0.43 -6.24 -11.15
CA ARG A 35 0.72 -5.70 -12.50
C ARG A 35 1.68 -4.51 -12.52
N ARG A 36 1.82 -3.79 -11.39
CA ARG A 36 2.79 -2.69 -11.25
C ARG A 36 4.19 -3.18 -10.91
N HIS A 37 4.33 -4.43 -10.51
CA HIS A 37 5.63 -5.06 -10.28
C HIS A 37 6.13 -5.69 -11.58
N VAL A 38 6.82 -4.91 -12.38
CA VAL A 38 7.19 -5.25 -13.78
C VAL A 38 8.03 -6.52 -13.87
N ALA A 39 8.86 -6.81 -12.85
CA ALA A 39 9.69 -8.01 -12.80
C ALA A 39 8.89 -9.32 -12.61
N GLY A 40 7.58 -9.24 -12.34
CA GLY A 40 6.67 -10.37 -12.30
C GLY A 40 6.62 -11.14 -10.99
N ALA A 41 5.81 -12.21 -10.97
CA ALA A 41 5.47 -12.93 -9.74
C ALA A 41 6.65 -13.64 -9.11
N THR A 42 7.53 -14.22 -9.90
CA THR A 42 8.73 -14.94 -9.40
C THR A 42 9.66 -14.00 -8.64
N ASP A 43 9.94 -12.82 -9.21
CA ASP A 43 10.75 -11.80 -8.55
C ASP A 43 10.06 -11.25 -7.30
N PHE A 44 8.76 -10.94 -7.39
CA PHE A 44 7.97 -10.43 -6.29
C PHE A 44 8.00 -11.37 -5.07
N THR A 45 7.74 -12.66 -5.28
CA THR A 45 7.73 -13.66 -4.21
C THR A 45 9.13 -13.91 -3.64
N ALA A 46 10.15 -14.03 -4.50
CA ALA A 46 11.53 -14.25 -4.07
C ALA A 46 12.07 -13.09 -3.22
N ARG A 47 11.76 -11.85 -3.60
CA ARG A 47 12.22 -10.66 -2.87
C ARG A 47 11.50 -10.43 -1.55
N LEU A 48 10.26 -10.89 -1.41
CA LEU A 48 9.49 -10.73 -0.18
C LEU A 48 9.75 -11.84 0.84
N ARG A 49 10.10 -13.05 0.39
CA ARG A 49 10.38 -14.15 1.30
C ARG A 49 11.56 -13.81 2.23
N GLY A 50 11.36 -14.01 3.53
CA GLY A 50 12.34 -13.69 4.57
C GLY A 50 12.42 -12.21 4.95
N MET A 51 11.65 -11.33 4.30
CA MET A 51 11.61 -9.91 4.65
C MET A 51 10.78 -9.68 5.89
N ARG A 52 11.29 -8.82 6.78
CA ARG A 52 10.54 -8.30 7.92
C ARG A 52 9.81 -7.05 7.50
N LEU A 53 8.51 -7.01 7.78
CA LEU A 53 7.65 -5.86 7.54
C LEU A 53 7.90 -4.77 8.59
N GLY A 54 8.11 -3.55 8.17
CA GLY A 54 8.14 -2.39 9.04
C GLY A 54 6.74 -1.92 9.45
N ASP A 55 6.68 -0.74 10.04
CA ASP A 55 5.41 -0.08 10.36
C ASP A 55 4.62 0.26 9.10
N VAL A 56 3.29 0.21 9.21
CA VAL A 56 2.42 0.49 8.07
C VAL A 56 2.16 1.98 7.96
N HIS A 57 2.54 2.53 6.83
CA HIS A 57 2.35 3.95 6.50
C HIS A 57 1.25 4.13 5.46
N ARG A 58 0.74 5.36 5.36
CA ARG A 58 -0.25 5.77 4.37
C ARG A 58 0.07 7.15 3.81
N ARG A 59 -0.12 7.32 2.51
CA ARG A 59 -0.20 8.63 1.86
C ARG A 59 -1.32 8.59 0.83
N GLY A 60 -2.31 9.48 0.97
CA GLY A 60 -3.54 9.35 0.19
C GLY A 60 -4.20 7.99 0.43
N LYS A 61 -4.51 7.28 -0.63
CA LYS A 61 -5.13 5.94 -0.60
C LYS A 61 -4.10 4.80 -0.77
N PHE A 62 -2.81 5.11 -0.70
CA PHE A 62 -1.72 4.14 -0.77
C PHE A 62 -1.23 3.77 0.62
N LEU A 63 -0.91 2.49 0.79
CA LEU A 63 -0.33 1.89 1.99
C LEU A 63 1.06 1.38 1.66
N TRP A 64 1.99 1.39 2.61
CA TRP A 64 3.26 0.71 2.41
C TRP A 64 3.89 0.24 3.71
N TRP A 65 4.68 -0.80 3.57
CA TRP A 65 5.54 -1.37 4.59
C TRP A 65 6.99 -1.18 4.17
N PRO A 66 7.80 -0.43 4.92
CA PRO A 66 9.24 -0.41 4.71
C PRO A 66 9.84 -1.82 4.88
N LEU A 67 10.78 -2.14 4.02
CA LEU A 67 11.53 -3.38 4.02
C LEU A 67 13.02 -3.08 4.13
N ARG A 68 13.83 -4.10 4.44
CA ARG A 68 15.29 -3.98 4.39
C ARG A 68 15.74 -3.64 2.96
N GLY A 69 16.83 -2.86 2.84
CA GLY A 69 17.44 -2.54 1.55
C GLY A 69 16.76 -1.40 0.80
N GLU A 70 16.25 -0.41 1.55
CA GLU A 70 15.64 0.81 0.97
C GLU A 70 14.52 0.51 -0.04
N GLN A 71 13.65 -0.40 0.33
CA GLN A 71 12.48 -0.81 -0.44
C GLN A 71 11.23 -0.78 0.42
N ALA A 72 10.09 -0.76 -0.25
CA ALA A 72 8.78 -0.91 0.39
C ALA A 72 7.90 -1.90 -0.38
N LEU A 73 7.11 -2.66 0.35
CA LEU A 73 5.90 -3.27 -0.21
C LEU A 73 4.82 -2.20 -0.22
N VAL A 74 4.34 -1.84 -1.40
CA VAL A 74 3.29 -0.83 -1.59
C VAL A 74 1.98 -1.51 -1.96
N GLY A 75 0.88 -1.01 -1.41
CA GLY A 75 -0.46 -1.51 -1.66
C GLY A 75 -1.46 -0.40 -1.96
N HIS A 76 -2.41 -0.71 -2.83
CA HIS A 76 -3.57 0.12 -3.14
C HIS A 76 -4.82 -0.76 -3.22
N LEU A 77 -5.88 -0.39 -2.50
CA LEU A 77 -7.08 -1.22 -2.41
C LEU A 77 -7.95 -1.19 -3.68
N GLY A 78 -7.77 -0.18 -4.52
CA GLY A 78 -8.63 0.01 -5.69
C GLY A 78 -10.07 0.26 -5.29
N MET A 79 -10.99 -0.50 -5.87
CA MET A 79 -12.42 -0.40 -5.58
C MET A 79 -12.95 -1.47 -4.62
N SER A 80 -12.33 -2.64 -4.59
CA SER A 80 -12.82 -3.81 -3.83
C SER A 80 -11.71 -4.58 -3.11
N GLY A 81 -10.49 -4.05 -3.10
CA GLY A 81 -9.37 -4.66 -2.39
C GLY A 81 -9.59 -4.66 -0.88
N GLN A 82 -9.30 -5.80 -0.24
CA GLN A 82 -9.42 -6.00 1.19
C GLN A 82 -8.28 -6.88 1.69
N PHE A 83 -7.82 -6.61 2.91
CA PHE A 83 -6.94 -7.53 3.62
C PHE A 83 -7.75 -8.32 4.64
N ARG A 84 -7.52 -9.63 4.70
CA ARG A 84 -8.14 -10.53 5.68
C ARG A 84 -7.08 -11.33 6.40
N LEU A 85 -7.25 -11.48 7.71
CA LEU A 85 -6.34 -12.23 8.56
C LEU A 85 -6.98 -13.56 8.97
N ASP A 86 -6.16 -14.63 8.98
CA ASP A 86 -6.54 -15.99 9.39
C ASP A 86 -7.79 -16.55 8.68
N ALA A 87 -7.97 -16.16 7.43
CA ALA A 87 -9.03 -16.66 6.60
C ALA A 87 -8.50 -17.70 5.58
N ASP A 88 -9.39 -18.53 5.08
CA ASP A 88 -9.07 -19.41 3.96
C ASP A 88 -9.12 -18.64 2.64
N PRO A 89 -8.20 -18.94 1.71
CA PRO A 89 -8.23 -18.36 0.38
C PRO A 89 -9.55 -18.71 -0.35
N GLY A 90 -10.16 -17.70 -0.97
CA GLY A 90 -11.38 -17.83 -1.75
C GLY A 90 -11.18 -17.46 -3.22
N ILE A 91 -12.26 -17.46 -3.98
CA ILE A 91 -12.23 -17.16 -5.43
C ILE A 91 -11.75 -15.73 -5.75
N HIS A 92 -11.79 -14.84 -4.77
CA HIS A 92 -11.34 -13.44 -4.90
C HIS A 92 -9.97 -13.19 -4.28
N THR A 93 -9.33 -14.19 -3.66
CA THR A 93 -7.98 -14.06 -3.13
C THR A 93 -6.98 -13.93 -4.28
N ARG A 94 -6.16 -12.89 -4.22
CA ARG A 94 -5.19 -12.56 -5.28
C ARG A 94 -3.76 -12.82 -4.85
N VAL A 95 -3.45 -12.54 -3.58
CA VAL A 95 -2.12 -12.77 -3.00
C VAL A 95 -2.30 -13.27 -1.58
N THR A 96 -1.46 -14.22 -1.17
CA THR A 96 -1.39 -14.68 0.22
C THR A 96 0.01 -14.42 0.77
N PHE A 97 0.06 -14.06 2.05
CA PHE A 97 1.30 -13.91 2.80
C PHE A 97 1.21 -14.77 4.06
N ASP A 98 2.17 -15.65 4.25
CA ASP A 98 2.33 -16.40 5.49
C ASP A 98 3.37 -15.67 6.36
N LEU A 99 2.95 -15.24 7.56
CA LEU A 99 3.76 -14.44 8.50
C LEU A 99 4.04 -15.22 9.79
N ASP A 100 3.42 -15.89 10.44
CA ASP A 100 3.07 -16.76 11.54
C ASP A 100 1.54 -16.91 11.59
N ARG A 101 0.89 -15.97 10.92
CA ARG A 101 -0.55 -15.94 10.60
C ARG A 101 -0.66 -15.71 9.10
N ARG A 102 -1.78 -16.10 8.54
CA ARG A 102 -2.03 -15.91 7.10
C ARG A 102 -2.73 -14.59 6.86
N LEU A 103 -2.12 -13.74 6.03
CA LEU A 103 -2.72 -12.52 5.53
C LEU A 103 -3.11 -12.72 4.06
N LEU A 104 -4.35 -12.43 3.72
CA LEU A 104 -4.88 -12.49 2.36
C LEU A 104 -5.11 -11.09 1.81
N PHE A 105 -4.80 -10.91 0.53
CA PHE A 105 -5.28 -9.77 -0.25
C PHE A 105 -6.36 -10.27 -1.21
N ASP A 106 -7.59 -9.95 -0.90
CA ASP A 106 -8.75 -10.24 -1.73
C ASP A 106 -9.12 -9.02 -2.57
N ASP A 107 -9.42 -9.23 -3.85
CA ASP A 107 -9.90 -8.16 -4.72
C ASP A 107 -10.76 -8.72 -5.86
N GLN A 108 -12.06 -8.62 -5.71
CA GLN A 108 -13.02 -9.12 -6.70
C GLN A 108 -12.80 -8.48 -8.08
N ARG A 109 -12.60 -7.17 -8.12
CA ARG A 109 -12.52 -6.39 -9.37
C ARG A 109 -11.10 -6.27 -9.93
N THR A 110 -10.10 -6.68 -9.18
CA THR A 110 -8.67 -6.60 -9.54
C THR A 110 -8.19 -5.19 -9.93
N PHE A 111 -8.77 -4.15 -9.33
CA PHE A 111 -8.34 -2.75 -9.50
C PHE A 111 -7.31 -2.31 -8.48
N GLY A 112 -7.26 -3.00 -7.37
CA GLY A 112 -6.19 -2.87 -6.38
C GLY A 112 -4.87 -3.45 -6.89
N GLY A 113 -3.85 -3.41 -6.07
CA GLY A 113 -2.57 -4.00 -6.43
C GLY A 113 -1.51 -3.84 -5.37
N LEU A 114 -0.50 -4.69 -5.50
CA LEU A 114 0.68 -4.75 -4.67
C LEU A 114 1.93 -4.70 -5.55
N TRP A 115 2.98 -4.03 -5.11
CA TRP A 115 4.25 -3.99 -5.82
C TRP A 115 5.39 -3.61 -4.88
N LEU A 116 6.61 -3.88 -5.27
CA LEU A 116 7.82 -3.40 -4.59
C LEU A 116 8.26 -2.09 -5.23
N ASP A 117 8.64 -1.12 -4.40
CA ASP A 117 9.08 0.20 -4.83
C ASP A 117 10.31 0.63 -4.03
N PRO A 118 11.26 1.35 -4.65
CA PRO A 118 12.36 1.95 -3.89
C PRO A 118 11.83 2.95 -2.87
N LEU A 119 12.51 3.00 -1.71
CA LEU A 119 12.27 3.95 -0.63
C LEU A 119 13.33 5.03 -0.66
N VAL A 120 12.90 6.29 -0.75
CA VAL A 120 13.77 7.46 -0.64
C VAL A 120 13.22 8.34 0.48
N ASP A 121 14.05 8.62 1.48
CA ASP A 121 13.64 9.41 2.67
C ASP A 121 12.36 8.88 3.34
N GLY A 122 12.19 7.56 3.37
CA GLY A 122 11.06 6.89 3.99
C GLY A 122 9.77 6.89 3.14
N LEU A 123 9.80 7.42 1.92
CA LEU A 123 8.66 7.47 1.00
C LEU A 123 8.93 6.60 -0.25
N PRO A 124 7.99 5.73 -0.65
CA PRO A 124 8.07 5.05 -1.94
C PRO A 124 8.13 6.04 -3.10
N THR A 125 9.00 5.79 -4.07
CA THR A 125 9.23 6.71 -5.21
C THR A 125 7.96 6.93 -6.03
N ALA A 126 7.12 5.91 -6.16
CA ALA A 126 5.82 6.01 -6.83
C ALA A 126 4.84 6.98 -6.15
N LEU A 127 5.09 7.39 -4.90
CA LEU A 127 4.19 8.25 -4.13
C LEU A 127 4.69 9.69 -3.99
N THR A 128 5.82 10.05 -4.58
CA THR A 128 6.40 11.39 -4.48
C THR A 128 5.49 12.49 -5.05
N GLY A 129 4.65 12.15 -6.02
CA GLY A 129 3.65 13.06 -6.58
C GLY A 129 2.34 13.17 -5.78
N ILE A 130 2.19 12.40 -4.71
CA ILE A 130 1.00 12.43 -3.84
C ILE A 130 1.24 13.43 -2.72
N ALA A 131 0.33 14.39 -2.56
CA ALA A 131 0.42 15.40 -1.52
C ALA A 131 0.45 14.76 -0.11
N PRO A 132 1.18 15.37 0.84
CA PRO A 132 1.13 14.96 2.25
C PRO A 132 -0.29 15.03 2.80
N ASP A 133 -0.55 14.20 3.81
CA ASP A 133 -1.80 14.28 4.57
C ASP A 133 -1.90 15.65 5.26
N PRO A 134 -3.06 16.32 5.28
CA PRO A 134 -3.21 17.63 5.93
C PRO A 134 -2.85 17.67 7.42
N PHE A 135 -2.81 16.52 8.08
CA PHE A 135 -2.40 16.39 9.48
C PHE A 135 -0.95 15.94 9.66
N ALA A 136 -0.23 15.67 8.57
CA ALA A 136 1.18 15.31 8.64
C ALA A 136 2.06 16.52 8.96
N ALA A 137 3.17 16.26 9.67
CA ALA A 137 4.11 17.33 10.07
C ALA A 137 4.74 18.05 8.87
N GLU A 138 4.90 17.36 7.75
CA GLU A 138 5.45 17.90 6.50
C GLU A 138 4.43 18.69 5.66
N TYR A 139 3.16 18.81 6.09
CA TYR A 139 2.15 19.55 5.36
C TYR A 139 2.35 21.05 5.45
N ASP A 140 2.73 21.68 4.35
CA ASP A 140 2.92 23.13 4.26
C ASP A 140 1.57 23.83 3.93
N ARG A 141 0.83 24.18 4.98
CA ARG A 141 -0.44 24.93 4.86
C ARG A 141 -0.28 26.26 4.14
N ARG A 142 0.86 26.96 4.30
CA ARG A 142 1.08 28.27 3.68
C ARG A 142 1.24 28.13 2.18
N ALA A 143 2.04 27.16 1.73
CA ALA A 143 2.19 26.86 0.30
C ALA A 143 0.87 26.46 -0.35
N VAL A 144 0.06 25.63 0.32
CA VAL A 144 -1.27 25.24 -0.18
C VAL A 144 -2.20 26.45 -0.32
N VAL A 145 -2.29 27.31 0.70
CA VAL A 145 -3.10 28.54 0.65
C VAL A 145 -2.61 29.47 -0.47
N ALA A 146 -1.32 29.64 -0.64
CA ALA A 146 -0.75 30.45 -1.71
C ALA A 146 -1.12 29.89 -3.10
N THR A 147 -1.03 28.58 -3.28
CA THR A 147 -1.42 27.89 -4.52
C THR A 147 -2.92 28.11 -4.83
N ILE A 148 -3.79 27.91 -3.83
CA ILE A 148 -5.24 28.14 -4.00
C ILE A 148 -5.52 29.59 -4.42
N ARG A 149 -4.89 30.55 -3.75
CA ARG A 149 -5.08 31.97 -4.05
C ARG A 149 -4.57 32.42 -5.42
N SER A 150 -3.57 31.73 -5.95
CA SER A 150 -2.99 32.03 -7.28
C SER A 150 -3.78 31.47 -8.45
N ARG A 151 -4.81 30.67 -8.19
CA ARG A 151 -5.58 29.99 -9.22
C ARG A 151 -7.02 30.48 -9.30
N HIS A 152 -7.53 30.60 -10.54
CA HIS A 152 -8.92 31.00 -10.82
C HIS A 152 -9.83 29.80 -11.14
N ALA A 153 -9.38 28.59 -10.83
CA ALA A 153 -10.16 27.37 -11.04
C ALA A 153 -10.95 26.99 -9.78
N PRO A 154 -12.08 26.27 -9.91
CA PRO A 154 -12.76 25.69 -8.76
C PRO A 154 -11.84 24.78 -7.96
N VAL A 155 -12.00 24.74 -6.63
CA VAL A 155 -11.14 23.92 -5.73
C VAL A 155 -11.08 22.45 -6.17
N LYS A 156 -12.17 21.90 -6.71
CA LYS A 156 -12.18 20.53 -7.26
C LYS A 156 -11.31 20.31 -8.49
N ALA A 157 -10.89 21.37 -9.16
CA ALA A 157 -10.05 21.30 -10.37
C ALA A 157 -8.57 21.62 -10.09
N LEU A 158 -8.24 21.91 -8.83
CA LEU A 158 -6.89 22.13 -8.34
C LEU A 158 -6.26 20.82 -7.87
#